data_b15008870c7c11e2f721b9c8bf9552b4
#
_entry.id   b15008870c7c11e2f721b9c8bf9552b4
#
_cell.length_a   1.000
_cell.length_b   1.000
_cell.length_c   1.000
_cell.angle_alpha   90.00
_cell.angle_beta   90.00
_cell.angle_gamma   90.00
#
_symmetry.space_group_name_H-M   'P 1'
#
loop_
_entity.id
_entity.type
_entity.pdbx_description
1 polymer ?
#
loop_
_entity_poly.entity_id
_entity_poly.type
_entity_poly.pdbx_seq_one_letter_code
_entity_poly.pdbx_strand_id
1 'polypeptide(L)'
;MSRFLVTLALAITAGVGGANAQTYPSRQITLVVPFPPGGSTDAAARIMAERMRASLGQPVIVENIGGAGGSIGVGRVARAAPDGYTFDIGQWDTHVGSIIYKLDYDLAKDFEPIALISTNPQLMVAKKDLPADNLKDLVDWMKVNPGKINFVNQNAAANVSGVLFENLTKQKVQFIPYRGAGPAMTDLISGTVDLLVVQGAVALPQISGGKIKALANLSPQRSASMPDIPTADETGVPGLYMSGWFGFFAPKGTPKDIIAKLNAATVEALADPAVQKRFTEFGLDVAPREQQTPEGLAAFQKAEIDKWWPIIKDAGIGAQAQ
;
A
#
# COMPACT_ATOMS: atom_id res chain seq x y z
N MET A 1 -43.01 16.38 -78.27
CA MET A 1 -42.93 15.29 -77.25
C MET A 1 -41.59 15.51 -76.51
N SER A 2 -41.64 16.17 -75.43
CA SER A 2 -40.43 16.54 -74.65
C SER A 2 -40.54 15.86 -73.30
N ARG A 3 -39.54 15.02 -72.95
CA ARG A 3 -39.46 14.30 -71.69
C ARG A 3 -38.71 15.18 -70.74
N PHE A 4 -39.37 15.70 -69.71
CA PHE A 4 -38.74 16.33 -68.52
C PHE A 4 -38.26 15.24 -67.58
N LEU A 5 -36.94 15.13 -67.44
CA LEU A 5 -36.30 14.36 -66.36
C LEU A 5 -36.14 15.28 -65.15
N VAL A 6 -36.91 15.03 -64.09
CA VAL A 6 -36.75 15.68 -62.77
C VAL A 6 -35.76 14.84 -62.00
N THR A 7 -34.54 15.38 -61.86
CA THR A 7 -33.50 14.79 -61.00
C THR A 7 -33.72 15.25 -59.57
N LEU A 8 -34.22 14.37 -58.70
CA LEU A 8 -34.36 14.63 -57.28
C LEU A 8 -32.99 14.46 -56.60
N ALA A 9 -32.30 15.55 -56.30
CA ALA A 9 -31.08 15.55 -55.52
C ALA A 9 -31.42 15.37 -54.03
N LEU A 10 -31.27 14.14 -53.52
CA LEU A 10 -31.40 13.84 -52.09
C LEU A 10 -30.16 14.35 -51.38
N ALA A 11 -30.22 15.50 -50.74
CA ALA A 11 -29.18 16.03 -49.89
C ALA A 11 -29.13 15.20 -48.57
N ILE A 12 -28.23 14.24 -48.50
CA ILE A 12 -27.88 13.56 -47.26
C ILE A 12 -27.06 14.54 -46.41
N THR A 13 -27.72 15.30 -45.56
CA THR A 13 -27.05 16.01 -44.44
C THR A 13 -26.64 14.94 -43.44
N ALA A 14 -25.40 14.45 -43.59
CA ALA A 14 -24.72 13.71 -42.53
C ALA A 14 -24.59 14.63 -41.32
N GLY A 15 -25.52 14.52 -40.38
CA GLY A 15 -25.41 15.10 -39.06
C GLY A 15 -24.18 14.49 -38.37
N VAL A 16 -23.07 15.24 -38.42
CA VAL A 16 -21.95 14.98 -37.53
C VAL A 16 -22.46 15.30 -36.11
N GLY A 17 -23.14 14.33 -35.51
CA GLY A 17 -23.42 14.36 -34.09
C GLY A 17 -22.07 14.44 -33.39
N GLY A 18 -21.70 15.63 -32.94
CA GLY A 18 -20.54 15.79 -32.05
C GLY A 18 -20.74 14.80 -30.91
N ALA A 19 -19.94 13.76 -30.86
CA ALA A 19 -19.84 12.94 -29.68
C ALA A 19 -19.44 13.88 -28.55
N ASN A 20 -20.41 14.32 -27.75
CA ASN A 20 -20.12 15.01 -26.51
C ASN A 20 -19.26 14.04 -25.71
N ALA A 21 -17.95 14.26 -25.70
CA ALA A 21 -17.05 13.52 -24.85
C ALA A 21 -17.61 13.69 -23.43
N GLN A 22 -18.18 12.61 -22.92
CA GLN A 22 -18.84 12.62 -21.61
C GLN A 22 -17.81 13.08 -20.60
N THR A 23 -18.07 14.21 -19.95
CA THR A 23 -17.12 14.82 -19.03
C THR A 23 -16.78 13.83 -17.92
N TYR A 24 -15.54 13.36 -17.86
CA TYR A 24 -15.08 12.51 -16.78
C TYR A 24 -14.94 13.32 -15.48
N PRO A 25 -15.33 12.77 -14.30
CA PRO A 25 -16.20 11.61 -14.12
C PRO A 25 -17.69 11.97 -14.23
N SER A 26 -18.49 11.12 -14.87
CA SER A 26 -19.95 11.27 -15.01
C SER A 26 -20.74 10.31 -14.12
N ARG A 27 -20.06 9.40 -13.43
CA ARG A 27 -20.63 8.39 -12.53
C ARG A 27 -19.69 8.12 -11.37
N GLN A 28 -20.14 7.34 -10.41
CA GLN A 28 -19.31 6.92 -9.28
C GLN A 28 -18.02 6.22 -9.71
N ILE A 29 -16.97 6.40 -8.92
CA ILE A 29 -15.64 5.80 -9.10
C ILE A 29 -15.43 4.76 -8.00
N THR A 30 -14.83 3.63 -8.32
CA THR A 30 -14.49 2.58 -7.38
C THR A 30 -13.00 2.66 -7.00
N LEU A 31 -12.72 2.81 -5.71
CA LEU A 31 -11.39 2.67 -5.13
C LEU A 31 -11.28 1.28 -4.49
N VAL A 32 -10.50 0.41 -5.11
CA VAL A 32 -10.28 -0.94 -4.61
C VAL A 32 -9.24 -0.92 -3.49
N VAL A 33 -9.61 -1.46 -2.35
CA VAL A 33 -8.71 -1.75 -1.23
C VAL A 33 -8.42 -3.26 -1.24
N PRO A 34 -7.17 -3.70 -1.50
CA PRO A 34 -6.85 -5.12 -1.66
C PRO A 34 -6.74 -5.89 -0.33
N PHE A 35 -7.43 -5.42 0.71
CA PHE A 35 -7.41 -6.00 2.07
C PHE A 35 -8.79 -5.92 2.72
N PRO A 36 -9.05 -6.73 3.77
CA PRO A 36 -10.27 -6.62 4.58
C PRO A 36 -10.45 -5.21 5.18
N PRO A 37 -11.69 -4.79 5.45
CA PRO A 37 -11.97 -3.50 6.08
C PRO A 37 -11.39 -3.41 7.50
N GLY A 38 -11.10 -2.18 7.94
CA GLY A 38 -10.63 -1.85 9.30
C GLY A 38 -9.11 -1.80 9.46
N GLY A 39 -8.33 -2.11 8.42
CA GLY A 39 -6.88 -1.91 8.41
C GLY A 39 -6.47 -0.48 8.02
N SER A 40 -5.16 -0.19 8.14
CA SER A 40 -4.60 1.13 7.79
C SER A 40 -4.84 1.52 6.32
N THR A 41 -4.77 0.55 5.40
CA THR A 41 -5.06 0.77 3.97
C THR A 41 -6.52 1.18 3.74
N ASP A 42 -7.46 0.52 4.44
CA ASP A 42 -8.89 0.85 4.38
C ASP A 42 -9.17 2.23 4.99
N ALA A 43 -8.54 2.56 6.12
CA ALA A 43 -8.67 3.87 6.75
C ALA A 43 -8.14 4.98 5.83
N ALA A 44 -6.94 4.83 5.27
CA ALA A 44 -6.37 5.79 4.32
C ALA A 44 -7.25 5.98 3.08
N ALA A 45 -7.72 4.86 2.49
CA ALA A 45 -8.62 4.89 1.33
C ALA A 45 -9.91 5.65 1.61
N ARG A 46 -10.55 5.44 2.77
CA ARG A 46 -11.80 6.13 3.14
C ARG A 46 -11.59 7.62 3.39
N ILE A 47 -10.49 8.00 4.06
CA ILE A 47 -10.11 9.41 4.27
C ILE A 47 -9.95 10.11 2.92
N MET A 48 -9.21 9.50 2.00
CA MET A 48 -8.97 10.06 0.67
C MET A 48 -10.25 10.10 -0.18
N ALA A 49 -11.01 9.01 -0.22
CA ALA A 49 -12.26 8.92 -0.99
C ALA A 49 -13.29 9.98 -0.58
N GLU A 50 -13.43 10.21 0.73
CA GLU A 50 -14.32 11.25 1.28
C GLU A 50 -13.96 12.64 0.74
N ARG A 51 -12.66 13.00 0.75
CA ARG A 51 -12.20 14.31 0.31
C ARG A 51 -12.17 14.46 -1.21
N MET A 52 -11.72 13.42 -1.94
CA MET A 52 -11.68 13.43 -3.40
C MET A 52 -13.06 13.59 -4.05
N ARG A 53 -14.12 13.13 -3.38
CA ARG A 53 -15.51 13.34 -3.82
C ARG A 53 -15.82 14.80 -4.11
N ALA A 54 -15.32 15.72 -3.30
CA ALA A 54 -15.57 17.16 -3.47
C ALA A 54 -14.94 17.69 -4.77
N SER A 55 -13.70 17.33 -5.07
CA SER A 55 -12.99 17.77 -6.26
C SER A 55 -13.47 17.08 -7.54
N LEU A 56 -13.85 15.82 -7.45
CA LEU A 56 -14.32 15.02 -8.60
C LEU A 56 -15.80 15.25 -8.93
N GLY A 57 -16.59 15.79 -8.00
CA GLY A 57 -18.04 15.97 -8.18
C GLY A 57 -18.84 14.65 -8.25
N GLN A 58 -18.18 13.52 -8.02
CA GLN A 58 -18.78 12.18 -8.04
C GLN A 58 -18.33 11.37 -6.81
N PRO A 59 -19.17 10.45 -6.32
CA PRO A 59 -18.77 9.57 -5.22
C PRO A 59 -17.56 8.72 -5.56
N VAL A 60 -16.60 8.61 -4.63
CA VAL A 60 -15.54 7.60 -4.66
C VAL A 60 -15.90 6.53 -3.63
N ILE A 61 -16.21 5.34 -4.12
CA ILE A 61 -16.70 4.23 -3.30
C ILE A 61 -15.55 3.26 -3.02
N VAL A 62 -15.29 3.01 -1.74
CA VAL A 62 -14.28 2.04 -1.31
C VAL A 62 -14.85 0.63 -1.37
N GLU A 63 -14.19 -0.25 -2.12
CA GLU A 63 -14.51 -1.67 -2.24
C GLU A 63 -13.36 -2.52 -1.71
N ASN A 64 -13.58 -3.28 -0.64
CA ASN A 64 -12.57 -4.15 -0.04
C ASN A 64 -12.56 -5.51 -0.74
N ILE A 65 -11.46 -5.86 -1.42
CA ILE A 65 -11.27 -7.13 -2.13
C ILE A 65 -9.97 -7.77 -1.65
N GLY A 66 -10.05 -8.42 -0.50
CA GLY A 66 -8.91 -9.13 0.08
C GLY A 66 -8.69 -10.51 -0.52
N GLY A 67 -7.59 -11.13 -0.12
CA GLY A 67 -7.20 -12.49 -0.47
C GLY A 67 -5.85 -12.56 -1.17
N ALA A 68 -5.16 -13.67 -0.97
CA ALA A 68 -3.84 -13.94 -1.57
C ALA A 68 -2.84 -12.79 -1.40
N GLY A 69 -2.66 -12.27 -0.16
CA GLY A 69 -1.77 -11.14 0.10
C GLY A 69 -2.16 -9.83 -0.60
N GLY A 70 -3.41 -9.71 -1.05
CA GLY A 70 -3.93 -8.56 -1.80
C GLY A 70 -3.91 -8.75 -3.32
N SER A 71 -3.29 -9.81 -3.83
CA SER A 71 -3.13 -10.03 -5.28
C SER A 71 -4.47 -10.19 -6.02
N ILE A 72 -5.53 -10.68 -5.36
CA ILE A 72 -6.87 -10.79 -5.96
C ILE A 72 -7.44 -9.40 -6.27
N GLY A 73 -7.40 -8.48 -5.32
CA GLY A 73 -7.90 -7.11 -5.49
C GLY A 73 -7.11 -6.34 -6.55
N VAL A 74 -5.77 -6.40 -6.48
CA VAL A 74 -4.88 -5.76 -7.45
C VAL A 74 -5.06 -6.34 -8.85
N GLY A 75 -5.13 -7.67 -8.99
CA GLY A 75 -5.40 -8.33 -10.27
C GLY A 75 -6.76 -7.96 -10.87
N ARG A 76 -7.78 -7.67 -10.04
CA ARG A 76 -9.05 -7.12 -10.55
C ARG A 76 -8.86 -5.74 -11.17
N VAL A 77 -8.04 -4.88 -10.57
CA VAL A 77 -7.75 -3.55 -11.13
C VAL A 77 -6.92 -3.66 -12.39
N ALA A 78 -5.88 -4.50 -12.42
CA ALA A 78 -5.07 -4.74 -13.63
C ALA A 78 -5.93 -5.13 -14.85
N ARG A 79 -7.05 -5.83 -14.64
CA ARG A 79 -7.97 -6.28 -15.69
C ARG A 79 -9.19 -5.37 -15.88
N ALA A 80 -9.32 -4.29 -15.13
CA ALA A 80 -10.43 -3.36 -15.27
C ALA A 80 -10.30 -2.51 -16.55
N ALA A 81 -11.43 -1.95 -16.99
CA ALA A 81 -11.41 -1.02 -18.12
C ALA A 81 -10.53 0.20 -17.79
N PRO A 82 -9.65 0.65 -18.70
CA PRO A 82 -8.77 1.79 -18.46
C PRO A 82 -9.50 3.13 -18.70
N ASP A 83 -10.66 3.29 -18.06
CA ASP A 83 -11.55 4.44 -18.18
C ASP A 83 -11.57 5.37 -16.95
N GLY A 84 -10.72 5.07 -15.96
CA GLY A 84 -10.57 5.84 -14.74
C GLY A 84 -11.63 5.60 -13.67
N TYR A 85 -12.62 4.75 -13.92
CA TYR A 85 -13.69 4.47 -12.93
C TYR A 85 -13.34 3.34 -11.95
N THR A 86 -12.18 2.71 -12.12
CA THR A 86 -11.65 1.74 -11.17
C THR A 86 -10.15 1.98 -11.00
N PHE A 87 -9.72 2.18 -9.77
CA PHE A 87 -8.30 2.28 -9.41
C PHE A 87 -8.10 1.68 -8.02
N ASP A 88 -6.86 1.38 -7.62
CA ASP A 88 -6.59 0.83 -6.29
C ASP A 88 -5.74 1.75 -5.42
N ILE A 89 -5.72 1.41 -4.15
CA ILE A 89 -4.71 1.85 -3.21
C ILE A 89 -3.66 0.75 -3.09
N GLY A 90 -2.56 0.93 -3.83
CA GLY A 90 -1.40 0.07 -3.77
C GLY A 90 -0.52 0.39 -2.57
N GLN A 91 0.27 -0.59 -2.16
CA GLN A 91 1.25 -0.48 -1.11
C GLN A 91 2.46 -1.39 -1.39
N TRP A 92 3.49 -1.31 -0.54
CA TRP A 92 4.68 -2.15 -0.72
C TRP A 92 4.36 -3.63 -0.91
N ASP A 93 3.47 -4.19 -0.07
CA ASP A 93 3.09 -5.61 -0.13
C ASP A 93 2.51 -6.02 -1.49
N THR A 94 1.71 -5.16 -2.09
CA THR A 94 0.93 -5.48 -3.30
C THR A 94 1.58 -5.03 -4.59
N HIS A 95 2.43 -3.98 -4.56
CA HIS A 95 3.03 -3.37 -5.76
C HIS A 95 4.56 -3.51 -5.82
N VAL A 96 5.19 -4.17 -4.84
CA VAL A 96 6.61 -4.51 -4.83
C VAL A 96 6.83 -5.93 -4.30
N GLY A 97 6.38 -6.22 -3.08
CA GLY A 97 6.62 -7.47 -2.36
C GLY A 97 5.85 -8.67 -2.90
N SER A 98 4.77 -8.45 -3.62
CA SER A 98 3.89 -9.53 -4.12
C SER A 98 4.54 -10.45 -5.17
N ILE A 99 5.76 -10.16 -5.63
CA ILE A 99 6.55 -11.10 -6.45
C ILE A 99 6.81 -12.46 -5.75
N ILE A 100 6.64 -12.51 -4.43
CA ILE A 100 6.70 -13.76 -3.66
C ILE A 100 5.47 -14.68 -3.91
N TYR A 101 4.47 -14.18 -4.62
CA TYR A 101 3.27 -14.92 -5.00
C TYR A 101 3.25 -15.19 -6.51
N LYS A 102 2.46 -16.17 -6.93
CA LYS A 102 2.20 -16.40 -8.36
C LYS A 102 1.15 -15.38 -8.83
N LEU A 103 1.60 -14.35 -9.55
CA LEU A 103 0.73 -13.32 -10.13
C LEU A 103 0.34 -13.65 -11.57
N ASP A 104 -0.86 -13.21 -11.98
CA ASP A 104 -1.36 -13.24 -13.36
C ASP A 104 -1.33 -11.84 -14.03
N TYR A 105 -0.56 -10.91 -13.45
CA TYR A 105 -0.31 -9.53 -13.91
C TYR A 105 1.13 -9.11 -13.62
N ASP A 106 1.60 -8.09 -14.32
CA ASP A 106 2.96 -7.53 -14.19
C ASP A 106 2.91 -6.21 -13.39
N LEU A 107 3.55 -6.21 -12.21
CA LEU A 107 3.56 -5.06 -11.30
C LEU A 107 4.16 -3.78 -11.91
N ALA A 108 5.08 -3.92 -12.86
CA ALA A 108 5.78 -2.79 -13.46
C ALA A 108 5.12 -2.29 -14.75
N LYS A 109 4.20 -3.09 -15.35
CA LYS A 109 3.68 -2.79 -16.70
C LYS A 109 2.18 -2.63 -16.78
N ASP A 110 1.40 -3.24 -15.87
CA ASP A 110 -0.05 -3.33 -16.00
C ASP A 110 -0.80 -2.20 -15.27
N PHE A 111 -0.06 -1.19 -14.77
CA PHE A 111 -0.63 -0.07 -14.03
C PHE A 111 -0.15 1.28 -14.55
N GLU A 112 -1.01 2.30 -14.39
CA GLU A 112 -0.66 3.71 -14.51
C GLU A 112 -0.64 4.32 -13.10
N PRO A 113 0.52 4.81 -12.62
CA PRO A 113 0.60 5.48 -11.33
C PRO A 113 -0.18 6.79 -11.35
N ILE A 114 -0.81 7.15 -10.21
CA ILE A 114 -1.56 8.39 -10.05
C ILE A 114 -0.83 9.35 -9.10
N ALA A 115 -0.56 8.91 -7.88
CA ALA A 115 0.16 9.69 -6.87
C ALA A 115 0.64 8.80 -5.71
N LEU A 116 1.82 9.07 -5.16
CA LEU A 116 2.15 8.60 -3.82
C LEU A 116 1.34 9.40 -2.81
N ILE A 117 0.71 8.71 -1.84
CA ILE A 117 -0.20 9.32 -0.87
C ILE A 117 0.53 9.54 0.45
N SER A 118 1.16 8.48 0.95
CA SER A 118 1.84 8.50 2.24
C SER A 118 2.97 7.51 2.29
N THR A 119 3.92 7.80 3.18
CA THR A 119 4.85 6.82 3.72
C THR A 119 4.36 6.42 5.11
N ASN A 120 4.49 5.13 5.42
CA ASN A 120 4.06 4.59 6.69
C ASN A 120 5.14 3.62 7.20
N PRO A 121 5.96 4.07 8.12
CA PRO A 121 6.99 3.24 8.69
C PRO A 121 6.43 1.95 9.27
N GLN A 122 7.12 0.85 9.06
CA GLN A 122 6.83 -0.40 9.73
C GLN A 122 7.49 -0.40 11.10
N LEU A 123 6.80 -0.88 12.10
CA LEU A 123 7.33 -1.08 13.44
C LEU A 123 7.58 -2.56 13.68
N MET A 124 8.73 -2.90 14.24
CA MET A 124 8.90 -4.19 14.91
C MET A 124 8.41 -4.05 16.34
N VAL A 125 7.36 -4.77 16.66
CA VAL A 125 6.73 -4.78 17.98
C VAL A 125 6.83 -6.15 18.62
N ALA A 126 6.81 -6.18 19.96
CA ALA A 126 6.92 -7.39 20.74
C ALA A 126 5.78 -7.50 21.75
N LYS A 127 5.48 -8.73 22.18
CA LYS A 127 4.62 -8.97 23.35
C LYS A 127 5.20 -8.26 24.57
N LYS A 128 4.33 -7.86 25.52
CA LYS A 128 4.71 -7.06 26.67
C LYS A 128 5.80 -7.72 27.53
N ASP A 129 5.70 -9.02 27.73
CA ASP A 129 6.55 -9.76 28.65
C ASP A 129 7.85 -10.30 28.00
N LEU A 130 8.12 -9.98 26.75
CA LEU A 130 9.38 -10.35 26.10
C LEU A 130 10.54 -9.65 26.86
N PRO A 131 11.60 -10.35 27.28
CA PRO A 131 12.72 -9.78 28.06
C PRO A 131 13.70 -9.01 27.14
N ALA A 132 13.17 -8.07 26.36
CA ALA A 132 13.90 -7.18 25.46
C ALA A 132 13.09 -5.90 25.28
N ASP A 133 13.74 -4.71 25.36
CA ASP A 133 13.09 -3.42 25.18
C ASP A 133 13.52 -2.70 23.90
N ASN A 134 14.48 -3.28 23.19
CA ASN A 134 14.97 -2.82 21.89
C ASN A 134 15.56 -4.00 21.09
N LEU A 135 15.99 -3.75 19.83
CA LEU A 135 16.50 -4.83 18.98
C LEU A 135 17.82 -5.43 19.49
N LYS A 136 18.68 -4.62 20.11
CA LYS A 136 19.95 -5.14 20.67
C LYS A 136 19.67 -6.15 21.78
N ASP A 137 18.81 -5.80 22.73
CA ASP A 137 18.42 -6.67 23.82
C ASP A 137 17.78 -7.96 23.31
N LEU A 138 16.93 -7.85 22.26
CA LEU A 138 16.33 -8.99 21.59
C LEU A 138 17.39 -9.93 21.02
N VAL A 139 18.34 -9.40 20.27
CA VAL A 139 19.45 -10.18 19.68
C VAL A 139 20.27 -10.87 20.76
N ASP A 140 20.61 -10.14 21.84
CA ASP A 140 21.36 -10.71 22.94
C ASP A 140 20.60 -11.81 23.67
N TRP A 141 19.28 -11.65 23.86
CA TRP A 141 18.42 -12.70 24.41
C TRP A 141 18.35 -13.92 23.49
N MET A 142 18.23 -13.73 22.18
CA MET A 142 18.14 -14.83 21.20
C MET A 142 19.43 -15.66 21.12
N LYS A 143 20.61 -15.08 21.36
CA LYS A 143 21.89 -15.80 21.41
C LYS A 143 21.90 -16.90 22.46
N VAL A 144 21.24 -16.66 23.60
CA VAL A 144 21.15 -17.62 24.71
C VAL A 144 19.84 -18.42 24.71
N ASN A 145 18.92 -18.08 23.81
CA ASN A 145 17.62 -18.74 23.61
C ASN A 145 17.35 -19.02 22.13
N PRO A 146 18.21 -19.77 21.42
CA PRO A 146 18.09 -19.96 19.99
C PRO A 146 16.76 -20.61 19.61
N GLY A 147 16.13 -20.11 18.52
CA GLY A 147 14.91 -20.69 17.95
C GLY A 147 13.65 -20.55 18.80
N LYS A 148 13.64 -19.72 19.84
CA LYS A 148 12.48 -19.58 20.73
C LYS A 148 11.55 -18.43 20.35
N ILE A 149 11.90 -17.61 19.33
CA ILE A 149 11.09 -16.49 18.89
C ILE A 149 10.09 -16.94 17.83
N ASN A 150 8.80 -16.77 18.12
CA ASN A 150 7.70 -16.91 17.18
C ASN A 150 7.46 -15.55 16.49
N PHE A 151 7.82 -15.46 15.22
CA PHE A 151 7.69 -14.26 14.40
C PHE A 151 6.47 -14.38 13.50
N VAL A 152 5.57 -13.41 13.57
CA VAL A 152 4.36 -13.40 12.75
C VAL A 152 4.68 -13.17 11.28
N ASN A 153 4.16 -14.04 10.41
CA ASN A 153 4.22 -13.92 8.95
C ASN A 153 2.80 -13.73 8.39
N GLN A 154 2.31 -12.47 8.31
CA GLN A 154 0.95 -12.17 7.86
C GLN A 154 0.88 -11.57 6.44
N ASN A 155 2.02 -11.14 5.88
CA ASN A 155 2.11 -10.54 4.55
C ASN A 155 3.56 -10.53 4.03
N ALA A 156 3.77 -10.01 2.83
CA ALA A 156 5.09 -9.96 2.20
C ALA A 156 6.09 -9.10 3.01
N ALA A 157 5.67 -7.94 3.53
CA ALA A 157 6.55 -7.06 4.31
C ALA A 157 7.03 -7.74 5.60
N ALA A 158 6.15 -8.44 6.32
CA ALA A 158 6.53 -9.18 7.52
C ALA A 158 7.50 -10.32 7.21
N ASN A 159 7.23 -11.08 6.13
CA ASN A 159 8.10 -12.17 5.70
C ASN A 159 9.52 -11.65 5.38
N VAL A 160 9.61 -10.65 4.49
CA VAL A 160 10.89 -10.06 4.07
C VAL A 160 11.63 -9.42 5.24
N SER A 161 10.92 -8.72 6.14
CA SER A 161 11.53 -8.14 7.35
C SER A 161 12.11 -9.20 8.28
N GLY A 162 11.40 -10.31 8.47
CA GLY A 162 11.89 -11.42 9.31
C GLY A 162 13.13 -12.07 8.70
N VAL A 163 13.15 -12.34 7.39
CA VAL A 163 14.32 -12.89 6.71
C VAL A 163 15.49 -11.89 6.73
N LEU A 164 15.23 -10.59 6.53
CA LEU A 164 16.28 -9.57 6.63
C LEU A 164 16.84 -9.50 8.04
N PHE A 165 15.98 -9.55 9.07
CA PHE A 165 16.40 -9.62 10.47
C PHE A 165 17.30 -10.84 10.73
N GLU A 166 16.92 -12.05 10.27
CA GLU A 166 17.77 -13.23 10.38
C GLU A 166 19.14 -13.05 9.68
N ASN A 167 19.12 -12.45 8.49
CA ASN A 167 20.35 -12.24 7.71
C ASN A 167 21.31 -11.25 8.37
N LEU A 168 20.78 -10.16 8.95
CA LEU A 168 21.59 -9.14 9.62
C LEU A 168 22.12 -9.63 10.98
N THR A 169 21.27 -10.31 11.76
CA THR A 169 21.60 -10.68 13.15
C THR A 169 22.22 -12.06 13.27
N LYS A 170 22.11 -12.92 12.25
CA LYS A 170 22.43 -14.36 12.27
C LYS A 170 21.62 -15.15 13.34
N GLN A 171 20.51 -14.59 13.80
CA GLN A 171 19.59 -15.27 14.70
C GLN A 171 18.41 -15.80 13.92
N LYS A 172 17.90 -17.00 14.27
CA LYS A 172 16.77 -17.64 13.62
C LYS A 172 15.47 -17.43 14.40
N VAL A 173 14.38 -17.20 13.66
CA VAL A 173 13.02 -17.11 14.18
C VAL A 173 12.15 -18.24 13.64
N GLN A 174 11.03 -18.51 14.31
CA GLN A 174 10.00 -19.42 13.80
C GLN A 174 8.89 -18.58 13.16
N PHE A 175 8.72 -18.70 11.85
CA PHE A 175 7.67 -17.98 11.13
C PHE A 175 6.31 -18.63 11.35
N ILE A 176 5.38 -17.89 11.94
CA ILE A 176 4.01 -18.34 12.22
C ILE A 176 3.06 -17.64 11.24
N PRO A 177 2.40 -18.36 10.32
CA PRO A 177 1.54 -17.74 9.30
C PRO A 177 0.24 -17.22 9.90
N TYR A 178 -0.18 -16.01 9.47
CA TYR A 178 -1.45 -15.38 9.82
C TYR A 178 -2.14 -14.81 8.59
N ARG A 179 -3.50 -14.72 8.65
CA ARG A 179 -4.32 -14.15 7.58
C ARG A 179 -4.55 -12.63 7.75
N GLY A 180 -3.51 -11.89 8.23
CA GLY A 180 -3.55 -10.45 8.40
C GLY A 180 -3.20 -9.99 9.80
N ALA A 181 -3.05 -8.67 9.99
CA ALA A 181 -2.54 -8.06 11.22
C ALA A 181 -3.51 -8.15 12.41
N GLY A 182 -4.83 -8.21 12.20
CA GLY A 182 -5.82 -8.23 13.28
C GLY A 182 -5.69 -9.46 14.19
N PRO A 183 -5.85 -10.68 13.67
CA PRO A 183 -5.63 -11.91 14.45
C PRO A 183 -4.22 -11.97 15.05
N ALA A 184 -3.20 -11.59 14.29
CA ALA A 184 -1.82 -11.57 14.76
C ALA A 184 -1.60 -10.63 15.96
N MET A 185 -2.21 -9.44 15.93
CA MET A 185 -2.15 -8.49 17.05
C MET A 185 -2.83 -9.03 18.30
N THR A 186 -3.97 -9.73 18.14
CA THR A 186 -4.65 -10.38 19.26
C THR A 186 -3.75 -11.41 19.94
N ASP A 187 -3.06 -12.24 19.15
CA ASP A 187 -2.17 -13.28 19.66
C ASP A 187 -0.84 -12.71 20.19
N LEU A 188 -0.37 -11.58 19.66
CA LEU A 188 0.76 -10.85 20.25
C LEU A 188 0.42 -10.29 21.64
N ILE A 189 -0.76 -9.69 21.79
CA ILE A 189 -1.24 -9.13 23.07
C ILE A 189 -1.44 -10.26 24.11
N SER A 190 -1.94 -11.43 23.70
CA SER A 190 -2.10 -12.59 24.60
C SER A 190 -0.79 -13.31 24.92
N GLY A 191 0.31 -13.00 24.21
CA GLY A 191 1.61 -13.64 24.39
C GLY A 191 1.79 -14.97 23.63
N THR A 192 0.84 -15.34 22.77
CA THR A 192 0.90 -16.56 21.94
C THR A 192 2.04 -16.49 20.91
N VAL A 193 2.30 -15.31 20.36
CA VAL A 193 3.46 -15.02 19.49
C VAL A 193 4.31 -13.93 20.10
N ASP A 194 5.56 -13.81 19.63
CA ASP A 194 6.56 -12.96 20.30
C ASP A 194 6.82 -11.65 19.57
N LEU A 195 6.88 -11.67 18.23
CA LEU A 195 7.23 -10.54 17.40
C LEU A 195 6.25 -10.37 16.23
N LEU A 196 6.00 -9.12 15.88
CA LEU A 196 5.18 -8.72 14.74
C LEU A 196 5.80 -7.49 14.07
N VAL A 197 5.92 -7.51 12.75
CA VAL A 197 6.17 -6.30 11.95
C VAL A 197 4.86 -5.80 11.39
N VAL A 198 4.50 -4.55 11.71
CA VAL A 198 3.19 -3.98 11.40
C VAL A 198 3.27 -2.46 11.26
N GLN A 199 2.32 -1.89 10.54
CA GLN A 199 2.20 -0.43 10.37
C GLN A 199 1.83 0.28 11.67
N GLY A 200 2.31 1.52 11.83
CA GLY A 200 2.06 2.34 13.01
C GLY A 200 0.57 2.46 13.39
N ALA A 201 -0.31 2.61 12.41
CA ALA A 201 -1.76 2.69 12.60
C ALA A 201 -2.34 1.53 13.43
N VAL A 202 -1.79 0.33 13.29
CA VAL A 202 -2.24 -0.86 14.02
C VAL A 202 -1.54 -0.97 15.38
N ALA A 203 -0.26 -0.57 15.45
CA ALA A 203 0.57 -0.74 16.64
C ALA A 203 0.36 0.36 17.68
N LEU A 204 0.27 1.64 17.29
CA LEU A 204 0.27 2.78 18.19
C LEU A 204 -0.81 2.73 19.27
N PRO A 205 -2.08 2.39 19.00
CA PRO A 205 -3.09 2.27 20.05
C PRO A 205 -2.75 1.21 21.10
N GLN A 206 -2.08 0.14 20.70
CA GLN A 206 -1.70 -0.96 21.59
C GLN A 206 -0.44 -0.63 22.41
N ILE A 207 0.51 0.10 21.80
CA ILE A 207 1.71 0.62 22.47
C ILE A 207 1.29 1.65 23.53
N SER A 208 0.46 2.64 23.15
CA SER A 208 -0.06 3.66 24.07
C SER A 208 -0.89 3.06 25.21
N GLY A 209 -1.61 1.97 24.93
CA GLY A 209 -2.35 1.21 25.94
C GLY A 209 -1.48 0.27 26.80
N GLY A 210 -0.15 0.25 26.59
CA GLY A 210 0.78 -0.59 27.35
C GLY A 210 0.59 -2.10 27.18
N LYS A 211 -0.05 -2.52 26.07
CA LYS A 211 -0.35 -3.93 25.79
C LYS A 211 0.78 -4.66 25.06
N ILE A 212 1.57 -3.92 24.29
CA ILE A 212 2.74 -4.41 23.54
C ILE A 212 3.88 -3.41 23.68
N LYS A 213 5.09 -3.79 23.21
CA LYS A 213 6.27 -2.94 23.17
C LYS A 213 6.69 -2.65 21.74
N ALA A 214 7.12 -1.42 21.42
CA ALA A 214 7.84 -1.11 20.19
C ALA A 214 9.34 -1.38 20.43
N LEU A 215 9.95 -2.21 19.58
CA LEU A 215 11.39 -2.46 19.62
C LEU A 215 12.16 -1.53 18.71
N ALA A 216 11.60 -1.21 17.54
CA ALA A 216 12.17 -0.24 16.60
C ALA A 216 11.17 0.19 15.52
N ASN A 217 11.40 1.37 14.97
CA ASN A 217 10.91 1.82 13.68
C ASN A 217 11.89 1.34 12.59
N LEU A 218 11.36 0.66 11.57
CA LEU A 218 12.15 0.07 10.49
C LEU A 218 12.42 1.04 9.32
N SER A 219 12.53 2.34 9.63
CA SER A 219 12.92 3.37 8.66
C SER A 219 14.35 3.89 8.96
N PRO A 220 15.06 4.41 7.95
CA PRO A 220 16.40 5.00 8.16
C PRO A 220 16.39 6.21 9.09
N GLN A 221 15.24 6.87 9.24
CA GLN A 221 15.04 8.05 10.10
C GLN A 221 13.79 7.85 10.95
N ARG A 222 13.71 8.55 12.09
CA ARG A 222 12.51 8.56 12.91
C ARG A 222 11.34 9.16 12.12
N SER A 223 10.15 8.58 12.29
CA SER A 223 8.93 9.10 11.69
C SER A 223 8.45 10.37 12.41
N ALA A 224 7.99 11.35 11.66
CA ALA A 224 7.40 12.57 12.24
C ALA A 224 6.11 12.27 13.00
N SER A 225 5.36 11.25 12.60
CA SER A 225 4.15 10.79 13.29
C SER A 225 4.45 9.95 14.54
N MET A 226 5.69 9.46 14.72
CA MET A 226 6.13 8.59 15.84
C MET A 226 7.53 8.95 16.32
N PRO A 227 7.78 10.18 16.77
CA PRO A 227 9.14 10.66 17.05
C PRO A 227 9.80 9.96 18.24
N ASP A 228 9.03 9.38 19.14
CA ASP A 228 9.54 8.71 20.35
C ASP A 228 9.99 7.26 20.07
N ILE A 229 9.65 6.67 18.92
CA ILE A 229 10.07 5.31 18.59
C ILE A 229 11.40 5.35 17.85
N PRO A 230 12.48 4.77 18.43
CA PRO A 230 13.80 4.78 17.82
C PRO A 230 13.85 3.94 16.55
N THR A 231 14.80 4.25 15.66
CA THR A 231 15.04 3.46 14.45
C THR A 231 15.76 2.14 14.75
N ALA A 232 15.78 1.24 13.78
CA ALA A 232 16.55 -0.01 13.88
C ALA A 232 18.05 0.26 14.04
N ASP A 233 18.57 1.31 13.42
CA ASP A 233 19.99 1.72 13.58
C ASP A 233 20.29 2.16 15.02
N GLU A 234 19.44 3.00 15.60
CA GLU A 234 19.56 3.47 16.97
C GLU A 234 19.43 2.31 17.98
N THR A 235 18.74 1.25 17.62
CA THR A 235 18.49 0.09 18.49
C THR A 235 19.38 -1.12 18.19
N GLY A 236 20.44 -0.96 17.40
CA GLY A 236 21.54 -1.92 17.28
C GLY A 236 21.42 -2.94 16.14
N VAL A 237 20.49 -2.78 15.21
CA VAL A 237 20.39 -3.61 13.98
C VAL A 237 20.34 -2.70 12.76
N PRO A 238 21.47 -2.05 12.40
CA PRO A 238 21.53 -1.15 11.27
C PRO A 238 21.22 -1.88 9.96
N GLY A 239 20.49 -1.20 9.08
CA GLY A 239 20.10 -1.78 7.78
C GLY A 239 18.81 -2.60 7.81
N LEU A 240 18.20 -2.80 8.97
CA LEU A 240 16.88 -3.43 9.08
C LEU A 240 15.79 -2.41 8.69
N TYR A 241 15.66 -2.17 7.40
CA TYR A 241 14.70 -1.20 6.89
C TYR A 241 13.55 -1.88 6.19
N MET A 242 12.35 -1.50 6.54
CA MET A 242 11.12 -1.83 5.86
C MET A 242 10.15 -0.65 6.03
N SER A 243 9.99 0.14 4.99
CA SER A 243 9.00 1.20 4.98
C SER A 243 7.77 0.76 4.18
N GLY A 244 6.59 0.96 4.75
CA GLY A 244 5.34 0.91 4.01
C GLY A 244 5.11 2.24 3.29
N TRP A 245 4.22 2.21 2.32
CA TRP A 245 3.72 3.38 1.61
C TRP A 245 2.37 3.08 0.98
N PHE A 246 1.62 4.12 0.68
CA PHE A 246 0.39 4.04 -0.10
C PHE A 246 0.48 4.90 -1.34
N GLY A 247 0.04 4.36 -2.47
CA GLY A 247 -0.08 5.07 -3.74
C GLY A 247 -1.34 4.66 -4.47
N PHE A 248 -1.86 5.52 -5.33
CA PHE A 248 -2.97 5.20 -6.19
C PHE A 248 -2.50 4.76 -7.57
N PHE A 249 -3.10 3.67 -8.08
CA PHE A 249 -2.78 3.10 -9.38
C PHE A 249 -4.06 2.79 -10.16
N ALA A 250 -4.07 3.18 -11.43
CA ALA A 250 -5.11 2.84 -12.38
C ALA A 250 -4.66 1.71 -13.32
N PRO A 251 -5.58 1.06 -14.04
CA PRO A 251 -5.23 0.08 -15.08
C PRO A 251 -4.35 0.70 -16.16
N LYS A 252 -3.46 -0.09 -16.73
CA LYS A 252 -2.62 0.32 -17.88
C LYS A 252 -3.46 0.81 -19.03
N GLY A 253 -3.04 1.93 -19.65
CA GLY A 253 -3.73 2.55 -20.77
C GLY A 253 -4.84 3.53 -20.36
N THR A 254 -5.02 3.80 -19.06
CA THR A 254 -5.92 4.89 -18.61
C THR A 254 -5.45 6.22 -19.20
N PRO A 255 -6.35 7.00 -19.88
CA PRO A 255 -5.98 8.24 -20.57
C PRO A 255 -5.29 9.24 -19.64
N LYS A 256 -4.30 9.95 -20.16
CA LYS A 256 -3.48 10.89 -19.37
C LYS A 256 -4.27 12.04 -18.74
N ASP A 257 -5.31 12.51 -19.40
CA ASP A 257 -6.21 13.54 -18.88
C ASP A 257 -7.04 13.04 -17.70
N ILE A 258 -7.43 11.77 -17.72
CA ILE A 258 -8.09 11.10 -16.59
C ILE A 258 -7.12 10.93 -15.42
N ILE A 259 -5.89 10.44 -15.68
CA ILE A 259 -4.83 10.34 -14.67
C ILE A 259 -4.57 11.72 -14.05
N ALA A 260 -4.45 12.77 -14.86
CA ALA A 260 -4.24 14.12 -14.36
C ALA A 260 -5.39 14.62 -13.46
N LYS A 261 -6.63 14.26 -13.79
CA LYS A 261 -7.80 14.62 -12.96
C LYS A 261 -7.82 13.88 -11.62
N LEU A 262 -7.54 12.58 -11.63
CA LEU A 262 -7.41 11.76 -10.41
C LEU A 262 -6.24 12.25 -9.55
N ASN A 263 -5.12 12.57 -10.17
CA ASN A 263 -3.96 13.17 -9.49
C ASN A 263 -4.31 14.50 -8.84
N ALA A 264 -4.93 15.43 -9.58
CA ALA A 264 -5.31 16.75 -9.04
C ALA A 264 -6.23 16.61 -7.81
N ALA A 265 -7.23 15.72 -7.87
CA ALA A 265 -8.13 15.46 -6.74
C ALA A 265 -7.38 14.82 -5.55
N THR A 266 -6.41 13.95 -5.81
CA THR A 266 -5.56 13.33 -4.78
C THR A 266 -4.71 14.37 -4.07
N VAL A 267 -4.04 15.23 -4.85
CA VAL A 267 -3.17 16.28 -4.34
C VAL A 267 -3.95 17.31 -3.51
N GLU A 268 -5.16 17.71 -3.97
CA GLU A 268 -6.04 18.60 -3.21
C GLU A 268 -6.47 17.96 -1.89
N ALA A 269 -6.78 16.65 -1.91
CA ALA A 269 -7.11 15.92 -0.70
C ALA A 269 -5.95 15.88 0.30
N LEU A 270 -4.72 15.64 -0.16
CA LEU A 270 -3.53 15.61 0.69
C LEU A 270 -3.13 16.99 1.25
N ALA A 271 -3.54 18.07 0.58
CA ALA A 271 -3.32 19.43 1.07
C ALA A 271 -4.33 19.86 2.13
N ASP A 272 -5.44 19.12 2.33
CA ASP A 272 -6.46 19.44 3.31
C ASP A 272 -5.96 19.18 4.75
N PRO A 273 -5.95 20.19 5.64
CA PRO A 273 -5.48 20.02 7.02
C PRO A 273 -6.24 18.93 7.81
N ALA A 274 -7.52 18.68 7.50
CA ALA A 274 -8.28 17.62 8.16
C ALA A 274 -7.79 16.23 7.72
N VAL A 275 -7.41 16.06 6.46
CA VAL A 275 -6.79 14.81 5.94
C VAL A 275 -5.43 14.61 6.59
N GLN A 276 -4.58 15.64 6.62
CA GLN A 276 -3.25 15.57 7.23
C GLN A 276 -3.33 15.19 8.72
N LYS A 277 -4.24 15.83 9.47
CA LYS A 277 -4.48 15.49 10.87
C LYS A 277 -4.87 14.02 11.04
N ARG A 278 -5.85 13.54 10.27
CA ARG A 278 -6.29 12.14 10.32
C ARG A 278 -5.15 11.18 9.94
N PHE A 279 -4.33 11.52 8.94
CA PHE A 279 -3.17 10.71 8.57
C PHE A 279 -2.19 10.60 9.74
N THR A 280 -1.83 11.72 10.37
CA THR A 280 -0.95 11.72 11.55
C THR A 280 -1.51 10.85 12.70
N GLU A 281 -2.82 10.93 12.98
CA GLU A 281 -3.50 10.10 13.98
C GLU A 281 -3.39 8.59 13.67
N PHE A 282 -3.26 8.23 12.39
CA PHE A 282 -3.03 6.85 11.91
C PHE A 282 -1.55 6.50 11.72
N GLY A 283 -0.61 7.37 12.15
CA GLY A 283 0.83 7.13 11.96
C GLY A 283 1.24 7.09 10.48
N LEU A 284 0.56 7.87 9.65
CA LEU A 284 0.84 8.04 8.23
C LEU A 284 1.51 9.40 8.01
N ASP A 285 2.67 9.41 7.38
CA ASP A 285 3.34 10.65 6.96
C ASP A 285 2.90 10.96 5.52
N VAL A 286 2.36 12.16 5.27
CA VAL A 286 1.97 12.57 3.92
C VAL A 286 3.20 12.58 3.01
N ALA A 287 3.08 12.00 1.82
CA ALA A 287 4.18 11.93 0.86
C ALA A 287 4.67 13.34 0.47
N PRO A 288 5.98 13.53 0.23
CA PRO A 288 6.54 14.78 -0.28
C PRO A 288 5.86 15.21 -1.59
N ARG A 289 5.70 16.53 -1.77
CA ARG A 289 4.94 17.09 -2.89
C ARG A 289 5.42 16.62 -4.26
N GLU A 290 6.71 16.49 -4.44
CA GLU A 290 7.36 16.01 -5.66
C GLU A 290 7.02 14.54 -5.99
N GLN A 291 6.65 13.75 -5.00
CA GLN A 291 6.24 12.36 -5.16
C GLN A 291 4.71 12.19 -5.32
N GLN A 292 3.95 13.26 -5.13
CA GLN A 292 2.49 13.26 -5.33
C GLN A 292 2.10 13.41 -6.81
N THR A 293 2.99 13.08 -7.75
CA THR A 293 2.76 13.12 -9.20
C THR A 293 2.81 11.69 -9.76
N PRO A 294 2.22 11.44 -10.94
CA PRO A 294 2.33 10.14 -11.61
C PRO A 294 3.79 9.73 -11.82
N GLU A 295 4.63 10.65 -12.28
CA GLU A 295 6.05 10.41 -12.51
C GLU A 295 6.81 10.18 -11.19
N GLY A 296 6.46 10.91 -10.14
CA GLY A 296 7.03 10.74 -8.80
C GLY A 296 6.73 9.36 -8.22
N LEU A 297 5.47 8.90 -8.30
CA LEU A 297 5.11 7.56 -7.86
C LEU A 297 5.77 6.48 -8.73
N ALA A 298 5.84 6.66 -10.06
CA ALA A 298 6.51 5.72 -10.95
C ALA A 298 7.99 5.57 -10.61
N ALA A 299 8.70 6.68 -10.41
CA ALA A 299 10.11 6.68 -10.03
C ALA A 299 10.32 6.03 -8.64
N PHE A 300 9.44 6.34 -7.69
CA PHE A 300 9.47 5.77 -6.35
C PHE A 300 9.25 4.24 -6.38
N GLN A 301 8.20 3.77 -7.04
CA GLN A 301 7.92 2.33 -7.18
C GLN A 301 9.07 1.59 -7.87
N LYS A 302 9.62 2.19 -8.95
CA LYS A 302 10.77 1.60 -9.64
C LYS A 302 11.97 1.45 -8.71
N ALA A 303 12.30 2.48 -7.93
CA ALA A 303 13.40 2.43 -6.98
C ALA A 303 13.18 1.35 -5.91
N GLU A 304 11.94 1.19 -5.42
CA GLU A 304 11.56 0.13 -4.49
C GLU A 304 11.72 -1.25 -5.14
N ILE A 305 11.27 -1.44 -6.38
CA ILE A 305 11.45 -2.69 -7.13
C ILE A 305 12.93 -3.02 -7.33
N ASP A 306 13.72 -2.06 -7.80
CA ASP A 306 15.15 -2.23 -8.05
C ASP A 306 15.91 -2.60 -6.77
N LYS A 307 15.50 -2.06 -5.63
CA LYS A 307 16.06 -2.37 -4.31
C LYS A 307 15.65 -3.75 -3.81
N TRP A 308 14.34 -4.03 -3.81
CA TRP A 308 13.82 -5.16 -3.06
C TRP A 308 13.82 -6.49 -3.81
N TRP A 309 13.63 -6.49 -5.13
CA TRP A 309 13.59 -7.74 -5.89
C TRP A 309 14.87 -8.56 -5.82
N PRO A 310 16.09 -7.96 -5.92
CA PRO A 310 17.31 -8.72 -5.66
C PRO A 310 17.36 -9.30 -4.25
N ILE A 311 17.02 -8.51 -3.21
CA ILE A 311 17.03 -8.96 -1.81
C ILE A 311 16.07 -10.14 -1.61
N ILE A 312 14.86 -10.08 -2.15
CA ILE A 312 13.85 -11.14 -2.06
C ILE A 312 14.37 -12.43 -2.74
N LYS A 313 14.97 -12.30 -3.92
CA LYS A 313 15.54 -13.44 -4.66
C LYS A 313 16.72 -14.07 -3.92
N ASP A 314 17.68 -13.26 -3.48
CA ASP A 314 18.89 -13.72 -2.78
C ASP A 314 18.54 -14.36 -1.42
N ALA A 315 17.49 -13.91 -0.78
CA ALA A 315 16.98 -14.52 0.45
C ALA A 315 16.24 -15.86 0.21
N GLY A 316 16.07 -16.28 -1.06
CA GLY A 316 15.35 -17.52 -1.40
C GLY A 316 13.86 -17.46 -1.09
N ILE A 317 13.29 -16.27 -0.94
CA ILE A 317 11.84 -16.09 -0.74
C ILE A 317 11.18 -16.28 -2.11
N GLY A 318 10.92 -17.53 -2.47
CA GLY A 318 10.27 -17.92 -3.71
C GLY A 318 8.75 -17.76 -3.66
N ALA A 319 8.09 -17.89 -4.83
CA ALA A 319 6.65 -17.92 -4.94
C ALA A 319 6.07 -19.03 -4.06
N GLN A 320 5.47 -18.65 -2.95
CA GLN A 320 4.76 -19.58 -2.09
C GLN A 320 3.43 -19.94 -2.75
N ALA A 321 3.12 -21.24 -2.83
CA ALA A 321 1.76 -21.68 -3.14
C ALA A 321 0.86 -21.25 -1.98
N GLN A 322 -0.20 -20.50 -2.31
CA GLN A 322 -1.21 -20.04 -1.34
C GLN A 322 -2.30 -21.09 -1.17
#